data_bf30cd2248dd2c695ecbc82d3fdd1300
#
_entry.id   bf30cd2248dd2c695ecbc82d3fdd1300
#
_cell.length_a   1.000
_cell.length_b   1.000
_cell.length_c   1.000
_cell.angle_alpha   90.00
_cell.angle_beta   90.00
_cell.angle_gamma   90.00
#
_symmetry.space_group_name_H-M   'P 1'
#
loop_
_entity.id
_entity.type
_entity.pdbx_description
1 polymer ?
#
loop_
_entity_poly.entity_id
_entity_poly.type
_entity_poly.pdbx_seq_one_letter_code
_entity_poly.pdbx_strand_id
1 'polypeptide(L)'
;SGFVTVNQGYVAVITVFGKYRRIMAPGLNLRIPIIEQIYRKISIQNRSVELEFQAVTQDQANVYFKAMLLYAVINQSEETIKNVAFKFVDDRNFMQALIRTIEGTIRSFVATKKQAEILGLRTEIVEEVKLHLDGTLEQWGYHMIDIQLNDITFDAEIIKSMAKVVASNNLKAAAENEGQALLITKTKAAEAEGNAIKISALAEKEA
;
A
#
# COMPACT_ATOMS: atom_id res chain seq x y z
N SER A 1 23.15 -32.22 25.37
CA SER A 1 22.07 -33.17 25.13
C SER A 1 21.91 -33.45 23.65
N GLY A 2 21.70 -34.71 23.28
CA GLY A 2 21.47 -35.11 21.89
C GLY A 2 20.05 -34.85 21.38
N PHE A 3 19.17 -34.33 22.24
CA PHE A 3 17.79 -34.01 21.91
C PHE A 3 17.60 -32.48 21.80
N VAL A 4 16.85 -32.07 20.80
CA VAL A 4 16.49 -30.66 20.59
C VAL A 4 14.99 -30.57 20.30
N THR A 5 14.32 -29.67 20.99
CA THR A 5 12.92 -29.36 20.73
C THR A 5 12.81 -28.11 19.85
N VAL A 6 12.11 -28.23 18.73
CA VAL A 6 11.75 -27.10 17.87
C VAL A 6 10.29 -26.77 18.10
N ASN A 7 9.99 -25.55 18.49
CA ASN A 7 8.63 -25.11 18.79
C ASN A 7 7.73 -25.14 17.55
N GLN A 8 6.45 -25.38 17.77
CA GLN A 8 5.43 -25.25 16.73
C GLN A 8 5.51 -23.84 16.10
N GLY A 9 5.41 -23.77 14.78
CA GLY A 9 5.53 -22.51 14.06
C GLY A 9 6.96 -22.11 13.68
N TYR A 10 7.95 -22.96 13.99
CA TYR A 10 9.36 -22.75 13.64
C TYR A 10 9.96 -23.97 12.96
N VAL A 11 11.02 -23.70 12.21
CA VAL A 11 11.96 -24.75 11.74
C VAL A 11 13.36 -24.32 12.15
N ALA A 12 14.23 -25.27 12.45
CA ALA A 12 15.61 -24.98 12.83
C ALA A 12 16.53 -25.34 11.66
N VAL A 13 17.46 -24.44 11.37
CA VAL A 13 18.52 -24.64 10.37
C VAL A 13 19.76 -25.14 11.08
N ILE A 14 20.25 -26.29 10.67
CA ILE A 14 21.37 -26.98 11.32
C ILE A 14 22.61 -26.84 10.43
N THR A 15 23.71 -26.44 11.05
CA THR A 15 25.03 -26.36 10.43
C THR A 15 26.00 -27.34 11.08
N VAL A 16 26.96 -27.80 10.28
CA VAL A 16 28.10 -28.59 10.73
C VAL A 16 29.37 -27.86 10.31
N PHE A 17 30.16 -27.45 11.28
CA PHE A 17 31.37 -26.64 11.04
C PHE A 17 31.10 -25.42 10.13
N GLY A 18 30.00 -24.72 10.41
CA GLY A 18 29.59 -23.51 9.67
C GLY A 18 28.92 -23.77 8.33
N LYS A 19 28.79 -25.01 7.89
CA LYS A 19 28.12 -25.36 6.64
C LYS A 19 26.72 -25.91 6.87
N TYR A 20 25.79 -25.54 6.01
CA TYR A 20 24.44 -26.07 6.03
C TYR A 20 24.45 -27.60 5.98
N ARG A 21 23.64 -28.23 6.83
CA ARG A 21 23.52 -29.69 6.90
C ARG A 21 22.08 -30.15 6.64
N ARG A 22 21.12 -29.65 7.42
CA ARG A 22 19.72 -30.06 7.33
C ARG A 22 18.79 -29.09 8.04
N ILE A 23 17.50 -29.36 7.89
CA ILE A 23 16.44 -28.61 8.58
C ILE A 23 15.77 -29.56 9.57
N MET A 24 15.48 -29.05 10.76
CA MET A 24 14.68 -29.74 11.77
C MET A 24 13.26 -29.19 11.76
N ALA A 25 12.28 -30.07 11.58
CA ALA A 25 10.87 -29.77 11.69
C ALA A 25 10.46 -29.53 13.16
N PRO A 26 9.27 -28.91 13.40
CA PRO A 26 8.75 -28.77 14.77
C PRO A 26 8.65 -30.11 15.49
N GLY A 27 8.90 -30.08 16.77
CA GLY A 27 8.83 -31.24 17.65
C GLY A 27 10.18 -31.64 18.20
N LEU A 28 10.27 -32.90 18.70
CA LEU A 28 11.49 -33.43 19.25
C LEU A 28 12.38 -33.97 18.13
N ASN A 29 13.62 -33.51 18.10
CA ASN A 29 14.61 -33.91 17.11
C ASN A 29 15.87 -34.44 17.79
N LEU A 30 16.59 -35.33 17.08
CA LEU A 30 17.91 -35.80 17.47
C LEU A 30 18.98 -34.94 16.82
N ARG A 31 19.94 -34.52 17.60
CA ARG A 31 21.11 -33.76 17.15
C ARG A 31 22.39 -34.47 17.52
N ILE A 32 23.36 -34.46 16.62
CA ILE A 32 24.71 -34.93 16.95
C ILE A 32 25.41 -33.87 17.81
N PRO A 33 25.59 -34.12 19.13
CA PRO A 33 26.20 -33.12 20.01
C PRO A 33 27.59 -32.73 19.54
N ILE A 34 27.97 -31.48 19.78
CA ILE A 34 29.28 -30.89 19.44
C ILE A 34 29.47 -30.64 17.94
N ILE A 35 28.98 -31.51 17.08
CA ILE A 35 29.17 -31.42 15.61
C ILE A 35 28.06 -30.58 14.97
N GLU A 36 26.81 -30.90 15.25
CA GLU A 36 25.65 -30.16 14.73
C GLU A 36 25.31 -28.98 15.61
N GLN A 37 25.13 -27.80 15.00
CA GLN A 37 24.76 -26.58 15.68
C GLN A 37 23.47 -26.02 15.07
N ILE A 38 22.63 -25.42 15.90
CA ILE A 38 21.49 -24.66 15.44
C ILE A 38 21.97 -23.30 15.01
N TYR A 39 21.99 -23.07 13.71
CA TYR A 39 22.38 -21.76 13.13
C TYR A 39 21.30 -20.71 13.36
N ARG A 40 20.05 -21.07 13.03
CA ARG A 40 18.91 -20.15 13.13
C ARG A 40 17.61 -20.93 13.25
N LYS A 41 16.67 -20.37 13.99
CA LYS A 41 15.26 -20.81 14.02
C LYS A 41 14.45 -19.85 13.15
N ILE A 42 13.75 -20.37 12.17
CA ILE A 42 12.96 -19.59 11.20
C ILE A 42 11.48 -19.75 11.55
N SER A 43 10.78 -18.63 11.72
CA SER A 43 9.32 -18.64 11.87
C SER A 43 8.66 -18.97 10.55
N ILE A 44 7.76 -19.95 10.55
CA ILE A 44 6.93 -20.31 9.40
C ILE A 44 5.51 -19.77 9.53
N GLN A 45 5.28 -18.95 10.54
CA GLN A 45 4.01 -18.28 10.78
C GLN A 45 3.97 -16.93 10.05
N ASN A 46 2.77 -16.37 9.96
CA ASN A 46 2.60 -15.02 9.41
C ASN A 46 3.28 -14.01 10.33
N ARG A 47 4.01 -13.09 9.72
CA ARG A 47 4.70 -12.00 10.42
C ARG A 47 4.17 -10.67 9.90
N SER A 48 4.19 -9.66 10.75
CA SER A 48 3.79 -8.30 10.39
C SER A 48 4.90 -7.31 10.72
N VAL A 49 4.99 -6.27 9.92
CA VAL A 49 5.84 -5.11 10.17
C VAL A 49 5.02 -3.84 9.98
N GLU A 50 5.11 -2.96 10.96
CA GLU A 50 4.52 -1.62 10.89
C GLU A 50 5.59 -0.62 10.50
N LEU A 51 5.23 0.31 9.61
CA LEU A 51 6.13 1.33 9.08
C LEU A 51 5.51 2.70 9.25
N GLU A 52 6.33 3.65 9.69
CA GLU A 52 6.00 5.07 9.68
C GLU A 52 7.12 5.79 8.96
N PHE A 53 6.79 6.56 7.92
CA PHE A 53 7.80 7.26 7.15
C PHE A 53 7.22 8.47 6.43
N GLN A 54 8.11 9.32 5.96
CA GLN A 54 7.80 10.55 5.26
C GLN A 54 8.22 10.44 3.80
N ALA A 55 7.41 11.01 2.92
CA ALA A 55 7.72 11.20 1.51
C ALA A 55 7.42 12.65 1.11
N VAL A 56 7.93 13.07 -0.04
CA VAL A 56 7.73 14.41 -0.57
C VAL A 56 7.08 14.32 -1.94
N THR A 57 6.02 15.07 -2.14
CA THR A 57 5.30 15.15 -3.42
C THR A 57 6.09 15.94 -4.46
N GLN A 58 5.65 15.88 -5.71
CA GLN A 58 6.23 16.65 -6.80
C GLN A 58 6.22 18.16 -6.50
N ASP A 59 5.18 18.66 -5.88
CA ASP A 59 5.01 20.07 -5.49
C ASP A 59 5.50 20.36 -4.06
N GLN A 60 6.44 19.54 -3.56
CA GLN A 60 7.20 19.75 -2.32
C GLN A 60 6.37 19.73 -1.04
N ALA A 61 5.27 19.01 -0.99
CA ALA A 61 4.52 18.78 0.23
C ALA A 61 5.02 17.52 0.94
N ASN A 62 5.19 17.61 2.27
CA ASN A 62 5.51 16.44 3.10
C ASN A 62 4.27 15.60 3.33
N VAL A 63 4.39 14.30 3.09
CA VAL A 63 3.34 13.30 3.30
C VAL A 63 3.85 12.29 4.30
N TYR A 64 3.03 11.96 5.30
CA TYR A 64 3.36 10.99 6.34
C TYR A 64 2.50 9.75 6.14
N PHE A 65 3.16 8.60 6.09
CA PHE A 65 2.53 7.31 5.86
C PHE A 65 2.66 6.42 7.08
N LYS A 66 1.57 5.73 7.40
CA LYS A 66 1.56 4.57 8.29
C LYS A 66 1.10 3.37 7.49
N ALA A 67 1.91 2.35 7.44
CA ALA A 67 1.64 1.15 6.66
C ALA A 67 1.91 -0.10 7.49
N MET A 68 1.26 -1.19 7.14
CA MET A 68 1.52 -2.51 7.70
C MET A 68 1.69 -3.50 6.56
N LEU A 69 2.72 -4.31 6.65
CA LEU A 69 2.94 -5.44 5.75
C LEU A 69 2.78 -6.74 6.52
N LEU A 70 1.98 -7.65 5.98
CA LEU A 70 1.83 -9.02 6.45
C LEU A 70 2.53 -9.96 5.46
N TYR A 71 3.44 -10.78 5.94
CA TYR A 71 4.27 -11.64 5.12
C TYR A 71 4.59 -12.96 5.81
N ALA A 72 5.00 -13.94 5.05
CA ALA A 72 5.40 -15.25 5.57
C ALA A 72 6.40 -15.92 4.61
N VAL A 73 7.12 -16.95 5.07
CA VAL A 73 7.90 -17.79 4.18
C VAL A 73 6.98 -18.47 3.16
N ILE A 74 7.47 -18.60 1.92
CA ILE A 74 6.69 -19.15 0.81
C ILE A 74 6.18 -20.55 1.13
N ASN A 75 7.07 -21.41 1.64
CA ASN A 75 6.79 -22.79 2.02
C ASN A 75 7.89 -23.28 2.98
N GLN A 76 7.83 -24.55 3.35
CA GLN A 76 8.79 -25.18 4.25
C GLN A 76 9.80 -26.04 3.51
N SER A 77 9.96 -25.85 2.20
CA SER A 77 10.96 -26.60 1.43
C SER A 77 12.37 -26.25 1.88
N GLU A 78 13.28 -27.19 1.72
CA GLU A 78 14.68 -27.00 2.06
C GLU A 78 15.28 -25.79 1.35
N GLU A 79 15.00 -25.62 0.07
CA GLU A 79 15.48 -24.51 -0.75
C GLU A 79 14.99 -23.15 -0.21
N THR A 80 13.70 -23.04 0.10
CA THR A 80 13.11 -21.81 0.65
C THR A 80 13.72 -21.47 2.01
N ILE A 81 13.80 -22.42 2.91
CA ILE A 81 14.35 -22.20 4.25
C ILE A 81 15.83 -21.85 4.20
N LYS A 82 16.61 -22.46 3.31
CA LYS A 82 18.01 -22.06 3.06
C LYS A 82 18.10 -20.60 2.60
N ASN A 83 17.25 -20.19 1.67
CA ASN A 83 17.18 -18.79 1.21
C ASN A 83 16.92 -17.84 2.37
N VAL A 84 15.89 -18.13 3.16
CA VAL A 84 15.53 -17.30 4.33
C VAL A 84 16.68 -17.23 5.32
N ALA A 85 17.34 -18.35 5.59
CA ALA A 85 18.38 -18.44 6.60
C ALA A 85 19.68 -17.75 6.20
N PHE A 86 20.04 -17.80 4.92
CA PHE A 86 21.38 -17.39 4.48
C PHE A 86 21.41 -16.17 3.57
N LYS A 87 20.26 -15.66 3.13
CA LYS A 87 20.22 -14.47 2.25
C LYS A 87 20.69 -13.21 2.99
N PHE A 88 20.34 -13.06 4.23
CA PHE A 88 20.75 -11.94 5.09
C PHE A 88 21.55 -12.45 6.29
N VAL A 89 22.43 -11.60 6.79
CA VAL A 89 23.28 -11.91 7.95
C VAL A 89 22.43 -12.27 9.17
N ASP A 90 21.34 -11.54 9.38
CA ASP A 90 20.40 -11.77 10.47
C ASP A 90 19.01 -11.21 10.11
N ASP A 91 18.05 -11.41 11.00
CA ASP A 91 16.67 -10.92 10.82
C ASP A 91 16.62 -9.39 10.79
N ARG A 92 17.47 -8.72 11.53
CA ARG A 92 17.56 -7.26 11.55
C ARG A 92 17.94 -6.70 10.18
N ASN A 93 18.94 -7.28 9.54
CA ASN A 93 19.36 -6.89 8.18
C ASN A 93 18.24 -7.17 7.16
N PHE A 94 17.57 -8.28 7.27
CA PHE A 94 16.39 -8.58 6.45
C PHE A 94 15.31 -7.50 6.63
N MET A 95 14.98 -7.18 7.87
CA MET A 95 13.95 -6.20 8.19
C MET A 95 14.31 -4.81 7.66
N GLN A 96 15.56 -4.40 7.78
CA GLN A 96 16.03 -3.13 7.21
C GLN A 96 15.90 -3.09 5.69
N ALA A 97 16.26 -4.15 5.01
CA ALA A 97 16.13 -4.24 3.56
C ALA A 97 14.67 -4.19 3.12
N LEU A 98 13.79 -4.90 3.83
CA LEU A 98 12.36 -4.90 3.60
C LEU A 98 11.76 -3.50 3.75
N ILE A 99 12.02 -2.85 4.86
CA ILE A 99 11.52 -1.50 5.15
C ILE A 99 12.01 -0.51 4.10
N ARG A 100 13.29 -0.52 3.77
CA ARG A 100 13.86 0.39 2.76
C ARG A 100 13.26 0.17 1.37
N THR A 101 12.98 -1.07 1.01
CA THR A 101 12.37 -1.39 -0.27
C THR A 101 10.95 -0.83 -0.36
N ILE A 102 10.15 -1.00 0.69
CA ILE A 102 8.79 -0.47 0.76
C ILE A 102 8.81 1.06 0.71
N GLU A 103 9.59 1.68 1.57
CA GLU A 103 9.70 3.14 1.63
C GLU A 103 10.18 3.74 0.31
N GLY A 104 11.21 3.15 -0.29
CA GLY A 104 11.76 3.60 -1.56
C GLY A 104 10.74 3.52 -2.69
N THR A 105 9.95 2.46 -2.76
CA THR A 105 8.88 2.29 -3.74
C THR A 105 7.81 3.36 -3.59
N ILE A 106 7.34 3.59 -2.37
CA ILE A 106 6.30 4.60 -2.10
C ILE A 106 6.83 6.01 -2.34
N ARG A 107 8.04 6.32 -1.88
CA ARG A 107 8.66 7.63 -2.12
C ARG A 107 8.83 7.95 -3.59
N SER A 108 9.26 6.98 -4.39
CA SER A 108 9.41 7.15 -5.84
C SER A 108 8.08 7.42 -6.52
N PHE A 109 7.03 6.72 -6.12
CA PHE A 109 5.69 6.93 -6.66
C PHE A 109 5.13 8.30 -6.25
N VAL A 110 5.22 8.65 -4.98
CA VAL A 110 4.73 9.93 -4.42
C VAL A 110 5.44 11.13 -5.05
N ALA A 111 6.73 11.02 -5.32
CA ALA A 111 7.51 12.08 -5.96
C ALA A 111 7.01 12.48 -7.34
N THR A 112 6.26 11.62 -8.01
CA THR A 112 5.66 11.89 -9.33
C THR A 112 4.26 12.51 -9.24
N LYS A 113 3.69 12.63 -8.05
CA LYS A 113 2.30 13.06 -7.82
C LYS A 113 2.24 14.39 -7.07
N LYS A 114 1.18 15.14 -7.34
CA LYS A 114 0.89 16.38 -6.62
C LYS A 114 0.16 16.09 -5.31
N GLN A 115 0.33 16.96 -4.32
CA GLN A 115 -0.31 16.81 -3.00
C GLN A 115 -1.82 16.59 -3.08
N ALA A 116 -2.51 17.28 -3.98
CA ALA A 116 -3.95 17.18 -4.14
C ALA A 116 -4.43 15.80 -4.61
N GLU A 117 -3.56 15.02 -5.24
CA GLU A 117 -3.88 13.69 -5.78
C GLU A 117 -3.68 12.57 -4.76
N ILE A 118 -2.77 12.76 -3.80
CA ILE A 118 -2.25 11.68 -2.93
C ILE A 118 -3.34 10.94 -2.17
N LEU A 119 -4.29 11.66 -1.56
CA LEU A 119 -5.35 11.03 -0.75
C LEU A 119 -6.25 10.11 -1.58
N GLY A 120 -6.39 10.37 -2.87
CA GLY A 120 -7.16 9.54 -3.80
C GLY A 120 -6.36 8.38 -4.40
N LEU A 121 -5.06 8.27 -4.12
CA LEU A 121 -4.17 7.28 -4.73
C LEU A 121 -3.80 6.12 -3.81
N ARG A 122 -4.54 5.90 -2.74
CA ARG A 122 -4.27 4.82 -1.77
C ARG A 122 -4.17 3.44 -2.45
N THR A 123 -5.12 3.12 -3.31
CA THR A 123 -5.15 1.85 -4.03
C THR A 123 -3.97 1.71 -4.99
N GLU A 124 -3.65 2.76 -5.72
CA GLU A 124 -2.53 2.79 -6.68
C GLU A 124 -1.20 2.64 -5.99
N ILE A 125 -1.02 3.27 -4.81
CA ILE A 125 0.19 3.12 -4.00
C ILE A 125 0.36 1.68 -3.54
N VAL A 126 -0.71 1.06 -3.04
CA VAL A 126 -0.70 -0.35 -2.61
C VAL A 126 -0.34 -1.27 -3.78
N GLU A 127 -0.92 -1.06 -4.94
CA GLU A 127 -0.62 -1.85 -6.14
C GLU A 127 0.82 -1.67 -6.61
N GLU A 128 1.34 -0.45 -6.56
CA GLU A 128 2.73 -0.17 -6.91
C GLU A 128 3.71 -0.91 -5.98
N VAL A 129 3.42 -0.94 -4.68
CA VAL A 129 4.22 -1.71 -3.72
C VAL A 129 4.13 -3.20 -4.00
N LYS A 130 2.94 -3.74 -4.24
CA LYS A 130 2.74 -5.15 -4.59
C LYS A 130 3.55 -5.54 -5.82
N LEU A 131 3.50 -4.73 -6.85
CA LEU A 131 4.20 -4.97 -8.10
C LEU A 131 5.73 -5.06 -7.92
N HIS A 132 6.31 -4.18 -7.13
CA HIS A 132 7.76 -4.10 -6.92
C HIS A 132 8.27 -5.03 -5.82
N LEU A 133 7.47 -5.24 -4.78
CA LEU A 133 7.91 -5.96 -3.59
C LEU A 133 7.75 -7.47 -3.70
N ASP A 134 6.71 -7.95 -4.37
CA ASP A 134 6.38 -9.37 -4.41
C ASP A 134 7.52 -10.21 -4.98
N GLY A 135 8.04 -9.85 -6.14
CA GLY A 135 9.17 -10.51 -6.76
C GLY A 135 10.45 -10.45 -5.91
N THR A 136 10.70 -9.33 -5.26
CA THR A 136 11.85 -9.15 -4.36
C THR A 136 11.74 -10.04 -3.13
N LEU A 137 10.58 -10.09 -2.51
CA LEU A 137 10.33 -10.99 -1.36
C LEU A 137 10.47 -12.45 -1.73
N GLU A 138 9.97 -12.86 -2.90
CA GLU A 138 10.11 -14.25 -3.38
C GLU A 138 11.56 -14.66 -3.50
N GLN A 139 12.42 -13.79 -4.01
CA GLN A 139 13.87 -14.05 -4.08
C GLN A 139 14.48 -14.26 -2.69
N TRP A 140 13.92 -13.69 -1.66
CA TRP A 140 14.37 -13.84 -0.26
C TRP A 140 13.73 -15.03 0.45
N GLY A 141 12.80 -15.74 -0.19
CA GLY A 141 12.10 -16.90 0.36
C GLY A 141 10.78 -16.55 1.05
N TYR A 142 10.28 -15.34 0.87
CA TYR A 142 9.03 -14.86 1.47
C TYR A 142 7.98 -14.55 0.41
N HIS A 143 6.72 -14.50 0.83
CA HIS A 143 5.66 -13.93 0.02
C HIS A 143 4.89 -12.90 0.83
N MET A 144 4.33 -11.93 0.14
CA MET A 144 3.47 -10.92 0.72
C MET A 144 2.05 -11.45 0.82
N ILE A 145 1.48 -11.40 2.02
CA ILE A 145 0.10 -11.80 2.28
C ILE A 145 -0.82 -10.61 2.08
N ASP A 146 -0.48 -9.47 2.67
CA ASP A 146 -1.26 -8.25 2.56
C ASP A 146 -0.39 -7.03 2.84
N ILE A 147 -0.77 -5.90 2.27
CA ILE A 147 -0.21 -4.59 2.60
C ILE A 147 -1.35 -3.60 2.77
N GLN A 148 -1.30 -2.81 3.84
CA GLN A 148 -2.31 -1.82 4.17
C GLN A 148 -1.64 -0.47 4.40
N LEU A 149 -2.20 0.58 3.79
CA LEU A 149 -1.90 1.95 4.15
C LEU A 149 -2.94 2.38 5.20
N ASN A 150 -2.52 2.38 6.45
CA ASN A 150 -3.43 2.68 7.56
C ASN A 150 -3.74 4.17 7.67
N ASP A 151 -2.76 5.01 7.32
CA ASP A 151 -2.91 6.45 7.42
C ASP A 151 -2.04 7.18 6.40
N ILE A 152 -2.58 8.25 5.84
CA ILE A 152 -1.89 9.18 4.96
C ILE A 152 -2.22 10.59 5.45
N THR A 153 -1.22 11.30 5.97
CA THR A 153 -1.41 12.65 6.52
C THR A 153 -0.40 13.64 5.93
N PHE A 154 -0.74 14.91 6.05
CA PHE A 154 0.10 16.03 5.64
C PHE A 154 0.36 16.95 6.83
N ASP A 155 1.29 17.89 6.66
CA ASP A 155 1.45 18.97 7.63
C ASP A 155 0.16 19.79 7.75
N ALA A 156 -0.08 20.37 8.93
CA ALA A 156 -1.31 21.11 9.22
C ALA A 156 -1.58 22.24 8.22
N GLU A 157 -0.54 22.94 7.77
CA GLU A 157 -0.65 24.01 6.78
C GLU A 157 -1.12 23.49 5.41
N ILE A 158 -0.63 22.32 5.02
CA ILE A 158 -1.03 21.64 3.77
C ILE A 158 -2.50 21.23 3.86
N ILE A 159 -2.92 20.67 4.98
CA ILE A 159 -4.32 20.28 5.22
C ILE A 159 -5.24 21.49 5.09
N LYS A 160 -4.87 22.63 5.69
CA LYS A 160 -5.64 23.89 5.57
C LYS A 160 -5.71 24.36 4.13
N SER A 161 -4.60 24.33 3.41
CA SER A 161 -4.52 24.73 2.01
C SER A 161 -5.41 23.86 1.13
N MET A 162 -5.38 22.56 1.34
CA MET A 162 -6.25 21.59 0.63
C MET A 162 -7.73 21.85 0.91
N ALA A 163 -8.08 22.11 2.15
CA ALA A 163 -9.45 22.43 2.54
C ALA A 163 -9.96 23.69 1.85
N LYS A 164 -9.11 24.73 1.75
CA LYS A 164 -9.44 25.97 1.01
C LYS A 164 -9.67 25.71 -0.48
N VAL A 165 -8.82 24.89 -1.11
CA VAL A 165 -8.97 24.53 -2.51
C VAL A 165 -10.27 23.78 -2.74
N VAL A 166 -10.59 22.80 -1.91
CA VAL A 166 -11.85 22.03 -1.99
C VAL A 166 -13.06 22.96 -1.81
N ALA A 167 -13.03 23.85 -0.81
CA ALA A 167 -14.10 24.82 -0.59
C ALA A 167 -14.27 25.77 -1.79
N SER A 168 -13.18 26.28 -2.35
CA SER A 168 -13.20 27.12 -3.54
C SER A 168 -13.79 26.41 -4.76
N ASN A 169 -13.39 25.16 -4.97
CA ASN A 169 -13.93 24.33 -6.06
C ASN A 169 -15.42 24.04 -5.88
N ASN A 170 -15.86 23.79 -4.66
CA ASN A 170 -17.27 23.59 -4.35
C ASN A 170 -18.10 24.86 -4.58
N LEU A 171 -17.58 26.03 -4.22
CA LEU A 171 -18.23 27.31 -4.50
C LEU A 171 -18.32 27.56 -6.01
N LYS A 172 -17.28 27.27 -6.76
CA LYS A 172 -17.28 27.35 -8.23
C LYS A 172 -18.34 26.43 -8.84
N ALA A 173 -18.39 25.18 -8.41
CA ALA A 173 -19.35 24.20 -8.89
C ALA A 173 -20.80 24.65 -8.57
N ALA A 174 -21.04 25.17 -7.36
CA ALA A 174 -22.33 25.72 -6.98
C ALA A 174 -22.75 26.90 -7.86
N ALA A 175 -21.82 27.85 -8.09
CA ALA A 175 -22.06 29.00 -8.96
C ALA A 175 -22.35 28.59 -10.41
N GLU A 176 -21.61 27.62 -10.95
CA GLU A 176 -21.86 27.08 -12.29
C GLU A 176 -23.22 26.39 -12.38
N ASN A 177 -23.58 25.60 -11.37
CA ASN A 177 -24.91 24.94 -11.30
C ASN A 177 -26.04 25.94 -11.21
N GLU A 178 -25.90 27.00 -10.41
CA GLU A 178 -26.88 28.10 -10.33
C GLU A 178 -26.98 28.83 -11.66
N GLY A 179 -25.84 29.13 -12.32
CA GLY A 179 -25.80 29.75 -13.63
C GLY A 179 -26.51 28.91 -14.69
N GLN A 180 -26.27 27.60 -14.70
CA GLN A 180 -26.95 26.66 -15.60
C GLN A 180 -28.46 26.58 -15.31
N ALA A 181 -28.85 26.53 -14.04
CA ALA A 181 -30.26 26.53 -13.64
C ALA A 181 -30.98 27.80 -14.10
N LEU A 182 -30.35 28.98 -13.95
CA LEU A 182 -30.89 30.24 -14.44
C LEU A 182 -31.01 30.27 -15.95
N LEU A 183 -30.03 29.76 -16.67
CA LEU A 183 -30.06 29.68 -18.13
C LEU A 183 -31.20 28.78 -18.61
N ILE A 184 -31.39 27.62 -18.00
CA ILE A 184 -32.48 26.68 -18.32
C ILE A 184 -33.83 27.35 -18.06
N THR A 185 -33.99 28.05 -16.94
CA THR A 185 -35.23 28.80 -16.61
C THR A 185 -35.54 29.87 -17.64
N LYS A 186 -34.54 30.67 -18.01
CA LYS A 186 -34.69 31.71 -19.06
C LYS A 186 -35.05 31.11 -20.41
N THR A 187 -34.41 30.00 -20.79
CA THR A 187 -34.68 29.31 -22.05
C THR A 187 -36.14 28.78 -22.08
N LYS A 188 -36.57 28.17 -20.98
CA LYS A 188 -37.96 27.68 -20.84
C LYS A 188 -38.99 28.82 -20.91
N ALA A 189 -38.70 29.95 -20.23
CA ALA A 189 -39.56 31.13 -20.29
C ALA A 189 -39.63 31.70 -21.70
N ALA A 190 -38.51 31.80 -22.43
CA ALA A 190 -38.45 32.25 -23.81
C ALA A 190 -39.26 31.29 -24.74
N GLU A 191 -39.12 30.00 -24.55
CA GLU A 191 -39.91 28.99 -25.29
C GLU A 191 -41.40 29.12 -25.01
N ALA A 192 -41.80 29.32 -23.76
CA ALA A 192 -43.17 29.53 -23.39
C ALA A 192 -43.78 30.78 -24.01
N GLU A 193 -43.04 31.90 -24.00
CA GLU A 193 -43.45 33.14 -24.69
C GLU A 193 -43.56 32.93 -26.18
N GLY A 194 -42.60 32.27 -26.83
CA GLY A 194 -42.63 31.95 -28.25
C GLY A 194 -43.82 31.09 -28.63
N ASN A 195 -44.14 30.08 -27.82
CA ASN A 195 -45.31 29.23 -28.03
C ASN A 195 -46.62 29.97 -27.83
N ALA A 196 -46.72 30.86 -26.83
CA ALA A 196 -47.87 31.73 -26.61
C ALA A 196 -48.13 32.66 -27.80
N ILE A 197 -47.08 33.23 -28.33
CA ILE A 197 -47.18 34.09 -29.53
C ILE A 197 -47.67 33.28 -30.73
N LYS A 198 -47.14 32.09 -30.94
CA LYS A 198 -47.60 31.20 -32.05
C LYS A 198 -49.05 30.81 -31.91
N ILE A 199 -49.50 30.47 -30.71
CA ILE A 199 -50.91 30.11 -30.44
C ILE A 199 -51.81 31.32 -30.73
N SER A 200 -51.43 32.50 -30.27
CA SER A 200 -52.21 33.72 -30.54
C SER A 200 -52.28 34.05 -32.04
N ALA A 201 -51.15 33.91 -32.76
CA ALA A 201 -51.15 34.13 -34.21
C ALA A 201 -52.00 33.11 -34.95
N LEU A 202 -52.04 31.85 -34.55
CA LEU A 202 -52.90 30.80 -35.11
C LEU A 202 -54.39 31.09 -34.82
N ALA A 203 -54.70 31.53 -33.61
CA ALA A 203 -56.08 31.89 -33.24
C ALA A 203 -56.61 33.08 -34.07
N GLU A 204 -55.80 34.10 -34.30
CA GLU A 204 -56.15 35.23 -35.17
C GLU A 204 -56.34 34.81 -36.64
N LYS A 205 -55.60 33.82 -37.12
CA LYS A 205 -55.69 33.32 -38.49
C LYS A 205 -56.97 32.51 -38.74
N GLU A 206 -57.45 31.82 -37.72
CA GLU A 206 -58.69 31.01 -37.77
C GLU A 206 -59.99 31.81 -37.57
N ALA A 207 -59.87 33.00 -37.08
CA ALA A 207 -60.96 33.97 -36.97
C ALA A 207 -61.08 34.78 -38.25
#